data_5d642e5bb8183f17de94ec0036aa0a5a
#
_entry.id   5d642e5bb8183f17de94ec0036aa0a5a
#
_cell.length_a   1.000
_cell.length_b   1.000
_cell.length_c   1.000
_cell.angle_alpha   90.00
_cell.angle_beta   90.00
_cell.angle_gamma   90.00
#
_symmetry.space_group_name_H-M   'P 1'
#
loop_
_entity.id
_entity.type
_entity.pdbx_description
1 polymer ?
#
loop_
_entity_poly.entity_id
_entity_poly.type
_entity_poly.pdbx_seq_one_letter_code
_entity_poly.pdbx_strand_id
1 'polypeptide(L)'
;EDAVGSVIDGTYPMDEHWASGVLTEQKDRDYKFQIMTPDIGEPYVVESLAISAGTKKYDTCVAFLNWLGSSDVQLDWSNNYGTIPCQKEALDQVSDDIKELMETLKPQDLDWSFIAENVDAWVEKAELEYVQ
;
A
#
# COMPACT_ATOMS: atom_id res chain seq x y z
N GLU A 1 -14.11 3.98 13.16
CA GLU A 1 -14.33 5.42 12.85
C GLU A 1 -13.99 5.64 11.38
N ASP A 2 -14.79 6.46 10.67
CA ASP A 2 -14.53 6.77 9.25
C ASP A 2 -13.62 8.02 9.18
N ALA A 3 -12.31 7.78 9.25
CA ALA A 3 -11.31 8.85 9.24
C ALA A 3 -11.32 9.63 7.91
N VAL A 4 -11.47 8.93 6.79
CA VAL A 4 -11.58 9.54 5.46
C VAL A 4 -12.81 10.45 5.35
N GLY A 5 -13.97 9.99 5.83
CA GLY A 5 -15.18 10.81 5.89
C GLY A 5 -14.98 12.07 6.74
N SER A 6 -14.25 11.96 7.84
CA SER A 6 -13.94 13.09 8.71
C SER A 6 -13.02 14.14 8.08
N VAL A 7 -12.18 13.75 7.10
CA VAL A 7 -11.43 14.73 6.30
C VAL A 7 -12.34 15.42 5.29
N ILE A 8 -13.25 14.68 4.65
CA ILE A 8 -14.19 15.24 3.67
C ILE A 8 -15.13 16.27 4.30
N ASP A 9 -15.64 16.01 5.49
CA ASP A 9 -16.55 16.91 6.19
C ASP A 9 -15.84 18.04 6.97
N GLY A 10 -14.49 18.02 6.99
CA GLY A 10 -13.65 19.03 7.63
C GLY A 10 -13.50 18.87 9.14
N THR A 11 -13.90 17.73 9.71
CA THR A 11 -13.68 17.42 11.14
C THR A 11 -12.18 17.28 11.42
N TYR A 12 -11.45 16.61 10.54
CA TYR A 12 -10.00 16.50 10.61
C TYR A 12 -9.33 17.17 9.38
N PRO A 13 -8.19 17.85 9.57
CA PRO A 13 -7.49 18.50 8.47
C PRO A 13 -6.74 17.53 7.57
N MET A 14 -6.43 16.32 8.05
CA MET A 14 -5.69 15.28 7.33
C MET A 14 -5.93 13.92 7.96
N ASP A 15 -5.62 12.88 7.20
CA ASP A 15 -5.60 11.48 7.63
C ASP A 15 -4.37 10.78 7.06
N GLU A 16 -3.90 9.72 7.72
CA GLU A 16 -2.90 8.79 7.21
C GLU A 16 -3.58 7.60 6.57
N HIS A 17 -3.23 7.33 5.32
CA HIS A 17 -3.86 6.25 4.57
C HIS A 17 -2.88 5.53 3.65
N TRP A 18 -3.18 4.27 3.30
CA TRP A 18 -2.42 3.57 2.26
C TRP A 18 -2.61 4.26 0.92
N ALA A 19 -1.53 4.52 0.20
CA ALA A 19 -1.58 5.21 -1.09
C ALA A 19 -2.53 4.53 -2.10
N SER A 20 -2.53 3.18 -2.14
CA SER A 20 -3.48 2.41 -2.95
C SER A 20 -4.94 2.65 -2.53
N GLY A 21 -5.21 2.74 -1.22
CA GLY A 21 -6.54 3.00 -0.68
C GLY A 21 -7.07 4.38 -1.04
N VAL A 22 -6.21 5.40 -1.10
CA VAL A 22 -6.62 6.77 -1.45
C VAL A 22 -7.30 6.83 -2.82
N LEU A 23 -6.78 6.12 -3.83
CA LEU A 23 -7.41 6.10 -5.16
C LEU A 23 -8.80 5.46 -5.14
N THR A 24 -8.98 4.40 -4.36
CA THR A 24 -10.27 3.74 -4.16
C THR A 24 -11.26 4.68 -3.47
N GLU A 25 -10.84 5.32 -2.38
CA GLU A 25 -11.65 6.28 -1.63
C GLU A 25 -12.05 7.50 -2.49
N GLN A 26 -11.14 8.01 -3.31
CA GLN A 26 -11.44 9.10 -4.25
C GLN A 26 -12.56 8.73 -5.23
N LYS A 27 -12.49 7.52 -5.78
CA LYS A 27 -13.46 7.00 -6.72
C LYS A 27 -14.82 6.74 -6.07
N ASP A 28 -14.81 6.09 -4.90
CA ASP A 28 -16.04 5.67 -4.21
C ASP A 28 -16.80 6.86 -3.62
N ARG A 29 -16.10 7.91 -3.23
CA ARG A 29 -16.68 9.11 -2.59
C ARG A 29 -16.82 10.32 -3.53
N ASP A 30 -16.40 10.20 -4.80
CA ASP A 30 -16.36 11.31 -5.77
C ASP A 30 -15.66 12.55 -5.20
N TYR A 31 -14.52 12.34 -4.53
CA TYR A 31 -13.77 13.39 -3.85
C TYR A 31 -12.27 13.30 -4.17
N LYS A 32 -11.63 14.42 -4.51
CA LYS A 32 -10.18 14.43 -4.78
C LYS A 32 -9.40 14.90 -3.56
N PHE A 33 -8.58 14.01 -2.99
CA PHE A 33 -7.67 14.32 -1.90
C PHE A 33 -6.37 14.92 -2.42
N GLN A 34 -5.78 15.80 -1.64
CA GLN A 34 -4.40 16.21 -1.84
C GLN A 34 -3.47 15.22 -1.14
N ILE A 35 -2.70 14.48 -1.91
CA ILE A 35 -1.68 13.59 -1.37
C ILE A 35 -0.46 14.42 -0.98
N MET A 36 0.00 14.26 0.26
CA MET A 36 1.15 14.98 0.82
C MET A 36 2.31 14.00 1.01
N THR A 37 3.45 14.32 0.43
CA THR A 37 4.68 13.55 0.57
C THR A 37 5.64 14.31 1.48
N PRO A 38 6.09 13.73 2.59
CA PRO A 38 7.10 14.36 3.44
C PRO A 38 8.47 14.40 2.75
N ASP A 39 9.31 15.36 3.13
CA ASP A 39 10.64 15.53 2.54
C ASP A 39 11.52 14.28 2.65
N ILE A 40 11.34 13.50 3.74
CA ILE A 40 12.08 12.26 3.99
C ILE A 40 11.53 11.07 3.20
N GLY A 41 10.40 11.22 2.50
CA GLY A 41 9.69 10.17 1.80
C GLY A 41 8.70 9.39 2.66
N GLU A 42 7.92 8.52 2.01
CA GLU A 42 6.95 7.64 2.66
C GLU A 42 7.53 6.25 2.90
N PRO A 43 7.14 5.58 4.01
CA PRO A 43 7.42 4.17 4.19
C PRO A 43 6.87 3.35 3.03
N TYR A 44 7.72 2.53 2.42
CA TYR A 44 7.34 1.68 1.29
C TYR A 44 7.39 0.21 1.72
N VAL A 45 6.25 -0.46 1.64
CA VAL A 45 6.12 -1.87 2.00
C VAL A 45 5.85 -2.69 0.75
N VAL A 46 6.70 -3.68 0.49
CA VAL A 46 6.50 -4.65 -0.58
C VAL A 46 5.79 -5.87 0.00
N GLU A 47 4.57 -6.12 -0.45
CA GLU A 47 3.84 -7.33 -0.09
C GLU A 47 4.45 -8.54 -0.80
N SER A 48 4.65 -9.61 -0.06
CA SER A 48 5.30 -10.82 -0.55
C SER A 48 4.46 -12.07 -0.29
N LEU A 49 4.52 -13.00 -1.20
CA LEU A 49 3.90 -14.32 -1.06
C LEU A 49 4.97 -15.41 -0.95
N ALA A 50 4.73 -16.37 -0.05
CA ALA A 50 5.59 -17.52 0.12
C ALA A 50 4.78 -18.81 0.15
N ILE A 51 5.38 -19.90 -0.33
CA ILE A 51 4.82 -21.24 -0.23
C ILE A 51 5.27 -21.85 1.08
N SER A 52 4.32 -22.31 1.91
CA SER A 52 4.66 -23.03 3.14
C SER A 52 5.45 -24.31 2.83
N ALA A 53 6.58 -24.50 3.50
CA ALA A 53 7.44 -25.69 3.33
C ALA A 53 6.72 -27.01 3.64
N GLY A 54 5.68 -26.99 4.47
CA GLY A 54 4.88 -28.16 4.84
C GLY A 54 3.68 -28.44 3.93
N THR A 55 3.48 -27.66 2.85
CA THR A 55 2.32 -27.85 1.97
C THR A 55 2.37 -29.19 1.24
N LYS A 56 1.20 -29.86 1.16
CA LYS A 56 1.01 -31.06 0.31
C LYS A 56 0.49 -30.71 -1.09
N LYS A 57 0.33 -29.40 -1.40
CA LYS A 57 -0.24 -28.89 -2.65
C LYS A 57 0.73 -27.93 -3.36
N TYR A 58 2.01 -28.30 -3.37
CA TYR A 58 3.06 -27.43 -3.90
C TYR A 58 2.80 -26.95 -5.31
N ASP A 59 2.45 -27.86 -6.23
CA ASP A 59 2.19 -27.51 -7.64
C ASP A 59 1.00 -26.55 -7.79
N THR A 60 -0.05 -26.71 -6.97
CA THR A 60 -1.18 -25.78 -6.94
C THR A 60 -0.76 -24.38 -6.46
N CYS A 61 0.11 -24.34 -5.44
CA CYS A 61 0.64 -23.06 -4.95
C CYS A 61 1.50 -22.37 -6.01
N VAL A 62 2.34 -23.12 -6.71
CA VAL A 62 3.15 -22.58 -7.83
C VAL A 62 2.26 -22.06 -8.94
N ALA A 63 1.22 -22.80 -9.32
CA ALA A 63 0.26 -22.36 -10.34
C ALA A 63 -0.46 -21.06 -9.92
N PHE A 64 -0.86 -20.95 -8.66
CA PHE A 64 -1.46 -19.72 -8.11
C PHE A 64 -0.48 -18.54 -8.14
N LEU A 65 0.76 -18.74 -7.70
CA LEU A 65 1.77 -17.67 -7.73
C LEU A 65 2.06 -17.19 -9.15
N ASN A 66 2.17 -18.11 -10.11
CA ASN A 66 2.36 -17.75 -11.52
C ASN A 66 1.16 -16.99 -12.10
N TRP A 67 -0.05 -17.38 -11.71
CA TRP A 67 -1.26 -16.67 -12.12
C TRP A 67 -1.31 -15.27 -11.52
N LEU A 68 -1.11 -15.14 -10.18
CA LEU A 68 -1.12 -13.84 -9.51
C LEU A 68 0.02 -12.92 -9.99
N GLY A 69 1.18 -13.50 -10.30
CA GLY A 69 2.33 -12.78 -10.82
C GLY A 69 2.25 -12.46 -12.33
N SER A 70 1.20 -12.86 -13.04
CA SER A 70 1.05 -12.54 -14.46
C SER A 70 0.71 -11.07 -14.67
N SER A 71 1.15 -10.50 -15.79
CA SER A 71 0.95 -9.08 -16.11
C SER A 71 -0.54 -8.72 -16.17
N ASP A 72 -1.37 -9.57 -16.74
CA ASP A 72 -2.82 -9.34 -16.87
C ASP A 72 -3.50 -9.23 -15.50
N VAL A 73 -3.17 -10.14 -14.58
CA VAL A 73 -3.76 -10.14 -13.22
C VAL A 73 -3.23 -8.97 -12.41
N GLN A 74 -1.95 -8.66 -12.50
CA GLN A 74 -1.34 -7.51 -11.83
C GLN A 74 -1.94 -6.19 -12.33
N LEU A 75 -2.21 -6.06 -13.62
CA LEU A 75 -2.84 -4.89 -14.21
C LEU A 75 -4.30 -4.75 -13.78
N ASP A 76 -5.06 -5.84 -13.81
CA ASP A 76 -6.47 -5.86 -13.35
C ASP A 76 -6.57 -5.47 -11.87
N TRP A 77 -5.70 -6.03 -11.03
CA TRP A 77 -5.63 -5.69 -9.61
C TRP A 77 -5.27 -4.22 -9.39
N SER A 78 -4.29 -3.71 -10.14
CA SER A 78 -3.88 -2.30 -10.09
C SER A 78 -5.05 -1.37 -10.43
N ASN A 79 -5.74 -1.60 -11.53
CA ASN A 79 -6.82 -0.74 -12.01
C ASN A 79 -8.08 -0.78 -11.12
N ASN A 80 -8.31 -1.88 -10.40
CA ASN A 80 -9.49 -2.03 -9.53
C ASN A 80 -9.23 -1.62 -8.08
N TYR A 81 -7.98 -1.75 -7.60
CA TYR A 81 -7.65 -1.54 -6.18
C TYR A 81 -6.53 -0.53 -5.94
N GLY A 82 -6.07 0.17 -6.97
CA GLY A 82 -5.05 1.21 -6.86
C GLY A 82 -3.65 0.72 -6.50
N THR A 83 -3.39 -0.60 -6.58
CA THR A 83 -2.08 -1.18 -6.23
C THR A 83 -1.05 -0.90 -7.31
N ILE A 84 0.22 -0.81 -6.93
CA ILE A 84 1.33 -0.64 -7.89
C ILE A 84 1.83 -2.04 -8.28
N PRO A 85 1.76 -2.44 -9.57
CA PRO A 85 2.17 -3.77 -10.00
C PRO A 85 3.69 -3.94 -9.95
N CYS A 86 4.14 -5.16 -9.65
CA CYS A 86 5.55 -5.55 -9.69
C CYS A 86 6.01 -6.00 -11.09
N GLN A 87 5.08 -6.28 -12.00
CA GLN A 87 5.37 -6.68 -13.37
C GLN A 87 5.55 -5.45 -14.26
N LYS A 88 6.68 -5.39 -14.98
CA LYS A 88 6.99 -4.23 -15.82
C LYS A 88 5.96 -4.00 -16.92
N GLU A 89 5.53 -5.06 -17.59
CA GLU A 89 4.52 -4.98 -18.65
C GLU A 89 3.17 -4.48 -18.14
N ALA A 90 2.81 -4.81 -16.89
CA ALA A 90 1.62 -4.27 -16.24
C ALA A 90 1.82 -2.80 -15.86
N LEU A 91 3.00 -2.47 -15.32
CA LEU A 91 3.34 -1.11 -14.91
C LEU A 91 3.28 -0.10 -16.08
N ASP A 92 3.68 -0.53 -17.26
CA ASP A 92 3.64 0.30 -18.48
C ASP A 92 2.19 0.60 -18.95
N GLN A 93 1.19 -0.16 -18.45
CA GLN A 93 -0.22 -0.11 -18.87
C GLN A 93 -1.19 0.37 -17.79
N VAL A 94 -0.72 0.71 -16.60
CA VAL A 94 -1.60 1.20 -15.53
C VAL A 94 -2.31 2.50 -15.90
N SER A 95 -3.44 2.78 -15.24
CA SER A 95 -4.21 4.00 -15.44
C SER A 95 -3.40 5.26 -15.14
N ASP A 96 -3.85 6.39 -15.68
CA ASP A 96 -3.17 7.67 -15.47
C ASP A 96 -3.20 8.08 -13.99
N ASP A 97 -4.24 7.75 -13.24
CA ASP A 97 -4.33 8.01 -11.79
C ASP A 97 -3.22 7.28 -11.02
N ILE A 98 -2.89 6.05 -11.41
CA ILE A 98 -1.81 5.28 -10.78
C ILE A 98 -0.45 5.86 -11.18
N LYS A 99 -0.27 6.32 -12.41
CA LYS A 99 0.94 7.01 -12.85
C LYS A 99 1.15 8.31 -12.07
N GLU A 100 0.09 9.14 -11.93
CA GLU A 100 0.12 10.37 -11.14
C GLU A 100 0.48 10.08 -9.67
N LEU A 101 -0.11 9.02 -9.09
CA LEU A 101 0.23 8.57 -7.75
C LEU A 101 1.71 8.21 -7.63
N MET A 102 2.23 7.39 -8.54
CA MET A 102 3.63 6.97 -8.54
C MET A 102 4.61 8.14 -8.70
N GLU A 103 4.26 9.16 -9.47
CA GLU A 103 5.07 10.38 -9.63
C GLU A 103 5.06 11.24 -8.36
N THR A 104 3.99 11.17 -7.58
CA THR A 104 3.83 11.92 -6.33
C THR A 104 4.58 11.26 -5.17
N LEU A 105 4.58 9.93 -5.12
CA LEU A 105 5.19 9.16 -4.04
C LEU A 105 6.73 9.22 -4.11
N LYS A 106 7.35 9.33 -2.93
CA LYS A 106 8.80 9.32 -2.76
C LYS A 106 9.18 8.23 -1.77
N PRO A 107 9.47 7.00 -2.25
CA PRO A 107 9.80 5.89 -1.36
C PRO A 107 10.98 6.21 -0.45
N GLN A 108 10.82 5.93 0.85
CA GLN A 108 11.88 6.07 1.85
C GLN A 108 12.73 4.79 1.87
N ASP A 109 14.06 4.95 1.91
CA ASP A 109 14.97 3.83 2.15
C ASP A 109 14.98 3.51 3.65
N LEU A 110 14.38 2.38 4.01
CA LEU A 110 14.20 1.94 5.39
C LEU A 110 15.23 0.88 5.79
N ASP A 111 15.92 1.09 6.92
CA ASP A 111 16.73 0.05 7.56
C ASP A 111 15.83 -0.96 8.29
N TRP A 112 15.41 -2.00 7.58
CA TRP A 112 14.53 -3.03 8.12
C TRP A 112 15.15 -3.81 9.27
N SER A 113 16.48 -3.93 9.35
CA SER A 113 17.16 -4.59 10.46
C SER A 113 17.02 -3.76 11.74
N PHE A 114 17.29 -2.47 11.63
CA PHE A 114 17.09 -1.53 12.73
C PHE A 114 15.63 -1.45 13.19
N ILE A 115 14.68 -1.46 12.26
CA ILE A 115 13.25 -1.48 12.58
C ILE A 115 12.91 -2.76 13.35
N ALA A 116 13.32 -3.93 12.87
CA ALA A 116 13.03 -5.21 13.51
C ALA A 116 13.59 -5.30 14.94
N GLU A 117 14.73 -4.68 15.21
CA GLU A 117 15.33 -4.65 16.55
C GLU A 117 14.61 -3.71 17.54
N ASN A 118 13.89 -2.71 17.05
CA ASN A 118 13.33 -1.64 17.88
C ASN A 118 11.80 -1.55 17.89
N VAL A 119 11.11 -2.21 16.96
CA VAL A 119 9.66 -2.02 16.77
C VAL A 119 8.84 -2.33 18.03
N ASP A 120 9.19 -3.38 18.78
CA ASP A 120 8.44 -3.75 19.98
C ASP A 120 8.52 -2.65 21.06
N ALA A 121 9.71 -2.06 21.26
CA ALA A 121 9.91 -0.95 22.19
C ALA A 121 9.16 0.32 21.75
N TRP A 122 9.09 0.57 20.45
CA TRP A 122 8.34 1.73 19.93
C TRP A 122 6.83 1.55 20.08
N VAL A 123 6.31 0.32 19.85
CA VAL A 123 4.90 0.00 20.06
C VAL A 123 4.53 0.17 21.53
N GLU A 124 5.32 -0.41 22.46
CA GLU A 124 5.09 -0.24 23.90
C GLU A 124 5.08 1.24 24.32
N LYS A 125 6.05 2.00 23.82
CA LYS A 125 6.11 3.45 24.09
C LYS A 125 4.87 4.18 23.55
N ALA A 126 4.45 3.88 22.34
CA ALA A 126 3.27 4.51 21.74
C ALA A 126 2.00 4.19 22.53
N GLU A 127 1.82 2.93 22.93
CA GLU A 127 0.68 2.53 23.77
C GLU A 127 0.66 3.24 25.11
N LEU A 128 1.81 3.41 25.76
CA LEU A 128 1.91 4.07 27.05
C LEU A 128 1.72 5.60 26.98
N GLU A 129 2.13 6.23 25.91
CA GLU A 129 2.17 7.71 25.83
C GLU A 129 0.95 8.28 25.07
N TYR A 130 0.38 7.55 24.11
CA TYR A 130 -0.62 8.11 23.18
C TYR A 130 -1.95 7.35 23.13
N VAL A 131 -1.99 6.09 23.55
CA VAL A 131 -3.24 5.29 23.59
C VAL A 131 -3.76 5.27 25.03
N GLN A 132 -4.76 6.09 25.32
CA GLN A 132 -5.46 6.15 26.62
C GLN A 132 -6.83 5.53 26.53
#